data_c78738d1148e44e51bf64bde6c5820e1
#
_entry.id   c78738d1148e44e51bf64bde6c5820e1
#
_cell.length_a   1.000
_cell.length_b   1.000
_cell.length_c   1.000
_cell.angle_alpha   90.00
_cell.angle_beta   90.00
_cell.angle_gamma   90.00
#
_symmetry.space_group_name_H-M   'P 1'
#
loop_
_entity.id
_entity.type
_entity.pdbx_description
1 polymer ?
#
loop_
_entity_poly.entity_id
_entity_poly.type
_entity_poly.pdbx_seq_one_letter_code
_entity_poly.pdbx_strand_id
1 'polypeptide(L)'
;MNENQRDKTRREMILRLVIHARKDSLISMRAEEMAKYMDVSKVTMYKYFSSKDEILSLVISHFANYMCNKDVLSTYEGESILERYQKTFEQSLMINYYFPESFFNDFKGYNPRLYEEIVDAQQFRFKHLEEMYRLGAEQGVFYPVNTAIFILEDELILRRILDPSFLVQHGLTLEKALFDYYEMQKRKLIRQKYLNIMDDSWIEELIPSFVAKNSRNL
;
A
#
# COMPACT_ATOMS: atom_id res chain seq x y z
N MET A 1 20.13 13.83 -22.95
CA MET A 1 18.98 13.07 -22.42
C MET A 1 17.94 14.10 -22.04
N ASN A 2 16.72 14.01 -22.57
CA ASN A 2 15.63 14.95 -22.26
C ASN A 2 15.26 14.82 -20.78
N GLU A 3 14.99 15.91 -20.09
CA GLU A 3 14.66 15.96 -18.65
C GLU A 3 13.52 14.96 -18.29
N ASN A 4 12.49 14.92 -19.11
CA ASN A 4 11.36 13.99 -18.98
C ASN A 4 11.80 12.50 -19.01
N GLN A 5 12.79 12.13 -19.84
CA GLN A 5 13.32 10.77 -19.91
C GLN A 5 14.16 10.43 -18.68
N ARG A 6 14.89 11.40 -18.12
CA ARG A 6 15.68 11.24 -16.91
C ARG A 6 14.77 10.96 -15.70
N ASP A 7 13.71 11.74 -15.55
CA ASP A 7 12.76 11.58 -14.45
C ASP A 7 11.99 10.25 -14.52
N LYS A 8 11.62 9.81 -15.73
CA LYS A 8 11.04 8.49 -15.93
C LYS A 8 11.99 7.38 -15.45
N THR A 9 13.25 7.43 -15.86
CA THR A 9 14.26 6.45 -15.45
C THR A 9 14.50 6.46 -13.94
N ARG A 10 14.56 7.63 -13.31
CA ARG A 10 14.66 7.77 -11.84
C ARG A 10 13.49 7.09 -11.14
N ARG A 11 12.26 7.35 -11.61
CA ARG A 11 11.04 6.73 -11.05
C ARG A 11 11.09 5.22 -11.17
N GLU A 12 11.48 4.67 -12.31
CA GLU A 12 11.60 3.22 -12.52
C GLU A 12 12.63 2.59 -11.57
N MET A 13 13.77 3.25 -11.35
CA MET A 13 14.78 2.81 -10.38
C MET A 13 14.24 2.80 -8.95
N ILE A 14 13.53 3.85 -8.53
CA ILE A 14 12.91 3.93 -7.19
C ILE A 14 11.85 2.83 -7.02
N LEU A 15 11.00 2.58 -8.01
CA LEU A 15 9.99 1.52 -7.96
C LEU A 15 10.62 0.13 -7.78
N ARG A 16 11.71 -0.17 -8.48
CA ARG A 16 12.45 -1.43 -8.30
C ARG A 16 13.01 -1.55 -6.88
N LEU A 17 13.56 -0.47 -6.33
CA LEU A 17 14.08 -0.46 -4.96
C LEU A 17 12.97 -0.68 -3.93
N VAL A 18 11.81 -0.05 -4.08
CA VAL A 18 10.65 -0.17 -3.17
C VAL A 18 10.18 -1.63 -3.04
N ILE A 19 10.20 -2.40 -4.13
CA ILE A 19 9.82 -3.82 -4.10
C ILE A 19 10.68 -4.62 -3.10
N HIS A 20 11.94 -4.21 -2.89
CA HIS A 20 12.89 -4.85 -1.97
C HIS A 20 12.89 -4.25 -0.57
N ALA A 21 12.28 -3.09 -0.36
CA ALA A 21 12.18 -2.42 0.94
C ALA A 21 11.49 -3.26 2.03
N ARG A 22 10.69 -4.22 1.62
CA ARG A 22 10.01 -5.16 2.53
C ARG A 22 10.96 -6.09 3.28
N LYS A 23 12.05 -6.53 2.63
CA LYS A 23 12.96 -7.55 3.17
C LYS A 23 14.11 -6.97 3.96
N ASP A 24 14.59 -5.83 3.52
CA ASP A 24 15.80 -5.21 4.02
C ASP A 24 15.54 -3.75 4.40
N SER A 25 16.09 -3.32 5.53
CA SER A 25 16.04 -1.91 5.92
C SER A 25 16.79 -1.05 4.90
N LEU A 26 16.06 -0.18 4.20
CA LEU A 26 16.67 0.74 3.23
C LEU A 26 17.72 1.66 3.85
N ILE A 27 17.55 1.96 5.16
CA ILE A 27 18.47 2.84 5.88
C ILE A 27 19.82 2.16 6.11
N SER A 28 19.83 0.87 6.42
CA SER A 28 21.06 0.11 6.62
C SER A 28 21.69 -0.37 5.30
N MET A 29 20.93 -0.38 4.21
CA MET A 29 21.36 -0.88 2.91
C MET A 29 22.54 -0.09 2.35
N ARG A 30 23.54 -0.79 1.82
CA ARG A 30 24.71 -0.16 1.18
C ARG A 30 24.37 0.32 -0.23
N ALA A 31 25.13 1.29 -0.72
CA ALA A 31 24.92 1.85 -2.05
C ALA A 31 25.05 0.80 -3.19
N GLU A 32 25.89 -0.19 -2.99
CA GLU A 32 26.07 -1.31 -3.93
C GLU A 32 24.82 -2.19 -4.00
N GLU A 33 24.17 -2.41 -2.86
CA GLU A 33 22.94 -3.20 -2.74
C GLU A 33 21.76 -2.44 -3.36
N MET A 34 21.63 -1.13 -3.05
CA MET A 34 20.63 -0.27 -3.69
C MET A 34 20.77 -0.29 -5.22
N ALA A 35 21.99 -0.12 -5.74
CA ALA A 35 22.23 -0.14 -7.17
C ALA A 35 21.88 -1.49 -7.80
N LYS A 36 22.18 -2.59 -7.12
CA LYS A 36 21.78 -3.94 -7.53
C LYS A 36 20.28 -4.09 -7.64
N TYR A 37 19.52 -3.64 -6.63
CA TYR A 37 18.06 -3.68 -6.64
C TYR A 37 17.44 -2.76 -7.69
N MET A 38 18.10 -1.62 -7.99
CA MET A 38 17.71 -0.74 -9.09
C MET A 38 18.08 -1.30 -10.48
N ASP A 39 18.79 -2.46 -10.54
CA ASP A 39 19.28 -3.08 -11.77
C ASP A 39 20.26 -2.18 -12.55
N VAL A 40 21.18 -1.54 -11.83
CA VAL A 40 22.22 -0.66 -12.41
C VAL A 40 23.54 -0.79 -11.65
N SER A 41 24.64 -0.28 -12.24
CA SER A 41 25.90 -0.11 -11.51
C SER A 41 25.80 1.05 -10.50
N LYS A 42 26.62 1.00 -9.42
CA LYS A 42 26.73 2.11 -8.47
C LYS A 42 27.09 3.43 -9.15
N VAL A 43 27.98 3.39 -10.15
CA VAL A 43 28.36 4.57 -10.95
C VAL A 43 27.16 5.12 -11.72
N THR A 44 26.35 4.23 -12.30
CA THR A 44 25.14 4.63 -13.01
C THR A 44 24.10 5.20 -12.05
N MET A 45 23.89 4.58 -10.89
CA MET A 45 23.00 5.11 -9.86
C MET A 45 23.35 6.55 -9.48
N TYR A 46 24.61 6.84 -9.20
CA TYR A 46 25.08 8.19 -8.83
C TYR A 46 25.10 9.21 -9.99
N LYS A 47 24.85 8.80 -11.24
CA LYS A 47 24.55 9.74 -12.33
C LYS A 47 23.11 10.27 -12.24
N TYR A 48 22.22 9.53 -11.61
CA TYR A 48 20.80 9.87 -11.46
C TYR A 48 20.47 10.48 -10.10
N PHE A 49 21.19 10.08 -9.05
CA PHE A 49 20.96 10.49 -7.66
C PHE A 49 22.26 11.05 -7.06
N SER A 50 22.16 12.18 -6.38
CA SER A 50 23.33 12.87 -5.77
C SER A 50 23.81 12.18 -4.49
N SER A 51 22.89 11.51 -3.78
CA SER A 51 23.19 10.87 -2.48
C SER A 51 22.19 9.75 -2.18
N LYS A 52 22.50 8.94 -1.17
CA LYS A 52 21.59 7.99 -0.58
C LYS A 52 20.36 8.67 0.04
N ASP A 53 20.54 9.81 0.68
CA ASP A 53 19.44 10.57 1.30
C ASP A 53 18.44 11.07 0.26
N GLU A 54 18.90 11.46 -0.94
CA GLU A 54 18.01 11.78 -2.05
C GLU A 54 17.18 10.56 -2.47
N ILE A 55 17.80 9.38 -2.55
CA ILE A 55 17.09 8.14 -2.88
C ILE A 55 16.02 7.85 -1.81
N LEU A 56 16.37 7.92 -0.54
CA LEU A 56 15.43 7.68 0.56
C LEU A 56 14.29 8.70 0.58
N SER A 57 14.58 9.98 0.33
CA SER A 57 13.55 11.02 0.19
C SER A 57 12.58 10.71 -0.94
N LEU A 58 13.08 10.27 -2.10
CA LEU A 58 12.22 9.89 -3.24
C LEU A 58 11.38 8.64 -2.97
N VAL A 59 11.89 7.68 -2.20
CA VAL A 59 11.10 6.53 -1.74
C VAL A 59 9.94 6.99 -0.85
N ILE A 60 10.22 7.89 0.11
CA ILE A 60 9.17 8.43 0.99
C ILE A 60 8.15 9.24 0.20
N SER A 61 8.60 10.13 -0.69
CA SER A 61 7.67 10.90 -1.53
C SER A 61 6.84 10.00 -2.45
N HIS A 62 7.40 8.88 -2.93
CA HIS A 62 6.63 7.89 -3.67
C HIS A 62 5.55 7.23 -2.81
N PHE A 63 5.89 6.82 -1.58
CA PHE A 63 4.97 6.29 -0.59
C PHE A 63 3.86 7.29 -0.25
N ALA A 64 4.23 8.53 0.10
CA ALA A 64 3.28 9.57 0.44
C ALA A 64 2.31 9.88 -0.70
N ASN A 65 2.81 9.99 -1.93
CA ASN A 65 1.98 10.17 -3.12
C ASN A 65 1.02 9.00 -3.35
N TYR A 66 1.47 7.76 -3.11
CA TYR A 66 0.60 6.59 -3.23
C TYR A 66 -0.51 6.61 -2.18
N MET A 67 -0.20 6.94 -0.92
CA MET A 67 -1.18 7.07 0.15
C MET A 67 -2.18 8.20 -0.08
N CYS A 68 -1.73 9.30 -0.66
CA CYS A 68 -2.53 10.48 -0.98
C CYS A 68 -3.18 10.41 -2.37
N ASN A 69 -3.17 9.23 -3.03
CA ASN A 69 -3.70 9.10 -4.38
C ASN A 69 -5.18 9.46 -4.40
N LYS A 70 -5.47 10.59 -5.06
CA LYS A 70 -6.83 11.13 -5.17
C LYS A 70 -7.76 10.19 -5.95
N ASP A 71 -7.25 9.39 -6.88
CA ASP A 71 -8.06 8.47 -7.67
C ASP A 71 -8.67 7.34 -6.82
N VAL A 72 -8.05 7.02 -5.69
CA VAL A 72 -8.58 6.06 -4.70
C VAL A 72 -9.45 6.75 -3.65
N LEU A 73 -9.04 7.96 -3.23
CA LEU A 73 -9.59 8.62 -2.06
C LEU A 73 -10.67 9.66 -2.38
N SER A 74 -10.70 10.19 -3.62
CA SER A 74 -11.70 11.22 -4.00
C SER A 74 -12.95 10.60 -4.61
N THR A 75 -14.06 11.35 -4.49
CA THR A 75 -15.29 11.06 -5.23
C THR A 75 -15.13 11.50 -6.67
N TYR A 76 -14.90 10.57 -7.60
CA TYR A 76 -15.15 10.85 -9.01
C TYR A 76 -16.67 10.85 -9.27
N GLU A 77 -17.14 11.82 -10.06
CA GLU A 77 -18.52 11.80 -10.54
C GLU A 77 -18.75 10.47 -11.31
N GLY A 78 -19.69 9.66 -10.81
CA GLY A 78 -20.06 8.38 -11.42
C GLY A 78 -19.52 7.13 -10.74
N GLU A 79 -18.58 7.22 -9.79
CA GLU A 79 -18.07 6.06 -9.06
C GLU A 79 -18.92 5.75 -7.82
N SER A 80 -19.33 4.49 -7.68
CA SER A 80 -20.11 4.06 -6.52
C SER A 80 -19.24 3.97 -5.26
N ILE A 81 -19.87 4.12 -4.08
CA ILE A 81 -19.18 3.93 -2.79
C ILE A 81 -18.67 2.50 -2.61
N LEU A 82 -19.26 1.52 -3.29
CA LEU A 82 -18.82 0.12 -3.27
C LEU A 82 -17.51 -0.08 -4.05
N GLU A 83 -17.40 0.51 -5.25
CA GLU A 83 -16.16 0.51 -6.03
C GLU A 83 -15.03 1.21 -5.29
N ARG A 84 -15.32 2.33 -4.63
CA ARG A 84 -14.34 3.03 -3.78
C ARG A 84 -13.87 2.16 -2.62
N TYR A 85 -14.75 1.39 -1.99
CA TYR A 85 -14.37 0.43 -0.96
C TYR A 85 -13.41 -0.63 -1.49
N GLN A 86 -13.64 -1.19 -2.68
CA GLN A 86 -12.73 -2.16 -3.31
C GLN A 86 -11.36 -1.58 -3.61
N LYS A 87 -11.30 -0.36 -4.18
CA LYS A 87 -10.03 0.35 -4.42
C LYS A 87 -9.28 0.66 -3.11
N THR A 88 -10.02 0.97 -2.06
CA THR A 88 -9.45 1.19 -0.72
C THR A 88 -8.84 -0.10 -0.17
N PHE A 89 -9.50 -1.24 -0.34
CA PHE A 89 -8.96 -2.54 0.04
C PHE A 89 -7.67 -2.86 -0.74
N GLU A 90 -7.66 -2.64 -2.07
CA GLU A 90 -6.44 -2.77 -2.88
C GLU A 90 -5.32 -1.88 -2.34
N GLN A 91 -5.60 -0.60 -2.08
CA GLN A 91 -4.60 0.33 -1.54
C GLN A 91 -4.07 -0.14 -0.17
N SER A 92 -4.93 -0.59 0.74
CA SER A 92 -4.54 -1.15 2.03
C SER A 92 -3.63 -2.37 1.86
N LEU A 93 -3.98 -3.29 0.97
CA LEU A 93 -3.17 -4.47 0.66
C LEU A 93 -1.77 -4.08 0.17
N MET A 94 -1.67 -3.16 -0.79
CA MET A 94 -0.40 -2.71 -1.35
C MET A 94 0.46 -1.97 -0.33
N ILE A 95 -0.14 -1.10 0.49
CA ILE A 95 0.58 -0.38 1.56
C ILE A 95 1.18 -1.38 2.54
N ASN A 96 0.39 -2.31 3.06
CA ASN A 96 0.86 -3.29 4.05
C ASN A 96 1.87 -4.28 3.45
N TYR A 97 1.81 -4.54 2.15
CA TYR A 97 2.77 -5.39 1.47
C TYR A 97 4.13 -4.70 1.27
N TYR A 98 4.15 -3.49 0.70
CA TYR A 98 5.39 -2.82 0.33
C TYR A 98 6.05 -2.07 1.48
N PHE A 99 5.27 -1.62 2.47
CA PHE A 99 5.73 -0.78 3.56
C PHE A 99 5.39 -1.41 4.93
N PRO A 100 6.17 -2.42 5.37
CA PRO A 100 5.97 -3.06 6.66
C PRO A 100 6.24 -2.09 7.82
N GLU A 101 5.84 -2.47 9.02
CA GLU A 101 6.02 -1.64 10.23
C GLU A 101 7.49 -1.27 10.48
N SER A 102 8.42 -2.18 10.17
CA SER A 102 9.85 -1.93 10.26
C SER A 102 10.29 -0.74 9.42
N PHE A 103 9.71 -0.56 8.23
CA PHE A 103 9.98 0.59 7.36
C PHE A 103 9.71 1.92 8.07
N PHE A 104 8.54 2.04 8.73
CA PHE A 104 8.19 3.26 9.45
C PHE A 104 9.09 3.51 10.66
N ASN A 105 9.38 2.45 11.43
CA ASN A 105 10.25 2.54 12.60
C ASN A 105 11.69 2.95 12.24
N ASP A 106 12.20 2.46 11.13
CA ASP A 106 13.53 2.82 10.62
C ASP A 106 13.63 4.33 10.35
N PHE A 107 12.66 4.91 9.67
CA PHE A 107 12.67 6.34 9.34
C PHE A 107 12.48 7.24 10.55
N LYS A 108 11.72 6.80 11.55
CA LYS A 108 11.53 7.56 12.81
C LYS A 108 12.83 7.88 13.51
N GLY A 109 13.79 6.94 13.51
CA GLY A 109 15.11 7.14 14.13
C GLY A 109 16.15 7.81 13.22
N TYR A 110 15.95 7.74 11.90
CA TYR A 110 16.94 8.16 10.91
C TYR A 110 16.80 9.64 10.52
N ASN A 111 15.61 10.04 10.13
CA ASN A 111 15.34 11.40 9.64
C ASN A 111 13.91 11.84 10.04
N PRO A 112 13.79 12.68 11.08
CA PRO A 112 12.49 13.13 11.57
C PRO A 112 11.62 13.81 10.52
N ARG A 113 12.23 14.59 9.60
CA ARG A 113 11.49 15.27 8.52
C ARG A 113 10.85 14.28 7.54
N LEU A 114 11.58 13.24 7.14
CA LEU A 114 11.02 12.20 6.27
C LEU A 114 9.95 11.38 7.00
N TYR A 115 10.10 11.20 8.30
CA TYR A 115 9.07 10.55 9.11
C TYR A 115 7.81 11.41 9.24
N GLU A 116 7.93 12.73 9.39
CA GLU A 116 6.79 13.65 9.35
C GLU A 116 6.03 13.56 8.03
N GLU A 117 6.71 13.49 6.88
CA GLU A 117 6.06 13.28 5.56
C GLU A 117 5.24 11.98 5.51
N ILE A 118 5.74 10.91 6.12
CA ILE A 118 5.01 9.65 6.26
C ILE A 118 3.74 9.85 7.11
N VAL A 119 3.88 10.48 8.28
CA VAL A 119 2.77 10.71 9.22
C VAL A 119 1.70 11.59 8.59
N ASP A 120 2.08 12.64 7.89
CA ASP A 120 1.16 13.54 7.19
C ASP A 120 0.36 12.78 6.11
N ALA A 121 1.02 11.94 5.34
CA ALA A 121 0.36 11.11 4.34
C ALA A 121 -0.63 10.10 4.96
N GLN A 122 -0.26 9.48 6.08
CA GLN A 122 -1.16 8.58 6.83
C GLN A 122 -2.39 9.34 7.37
N GLN A 123 -2.19 10.53 7.93
CA GLN A 123 -3.29 11.37 8.43
C GLN A 123 -4.22 11.83 7.30
N PHE A 124 -3.63 12.20 6.15
CA PHE A 124 -4.40 12.57 4.97
C PHE A 124 -5.29 11.40 4.52
N ARG A 125 -4.71 10.21 4.37
CA ARG A 125 -5.46 8.99 4.01
C ARG A 125 -6.56 8.70 5.03
N PHE A 126 -6.24 8.75 6.33
CA PHE A 126 -7.20 8.50 7.40
C PHE A 126 -8.45 9.39 7.28
N LYS A 127 -8.28 10.70 7.11
CA LYS A 127 -9.38 11.65 6.96
C LYS A 127 -10.28 11.32 5.75
N HIS A 128 -9.69 10.90 4.64
CA HIS A 128 -10.46 10.54 3.44
C HIS A 128 -11.22 9.21 3.61
N LEU A 129 -10.63 8.24 4.30
CA LEU A 129 -11.32 7.00 4.65
C LEU A 129 -12.48 7.27 5.63
N GLU A 130 -12.24 8.11 6.64
CA GLU A 130 -13.29 8.53 7.58
C GLU A 130 -14.48 9.15 6.85
N GLU A 131 -14.22 10.05 5.92
CA GLU A 131 -15.25 10.68 5.09
C GLU A 131 -15.99 9.65 4.21
N MET A 132 -15.25 8.72 3.58
CA MET A 132 -15.85 7.66 2.76
C MET A 132 -16.79 6.77 3.58
N TYR A 133 -16.37 6.32 4.77
CA TYR A 133 -17.22 5.47 5.62
C TYR A 133 -18.43 6.23 6.16
N ARG A 134 -18.26 7.52 6.51
CA ARG A 134 -19.37 8.39 6.91
C ARG A 134 -20.40 8.54 5.79
N LEU A 135 -19.98 8.89 4.59
CA LEU A 135 -20.84 9.01 3.41
C LEU A 135 -21.56 7.71 3.08
N GLY A 136 -20.87 6.58 3.11
CA GLY A 136 -21.48 5.27 2.87
C GLY A 136 -22.55 4.92 3.91
N ALA A 137 -22.36 5.31 5.16
CA ALA A 137 -23.34 5.12 6.22
C ALA A 137 -24.56 6.07 6.04
N GLU A 138 -24.34 7.33 5.67
CA GLU A 138 -25.41 8.31 5.38
C GLU A 138 -26.26 7.91 4.17
N GLN A 139 -25.64 7.36 3.13
CA GLN A 139 -26.32 6.80 1.97
C GLN A 139 -27.06 5.48 2.28
N GLY A 140 -26.89 4.94 3.48
CA GLY A 140 -27.47 3.67 3.90
C GLY A 140 -26.89 2.46 3.16
N VAL A 141 -25.68 2.58 2.63
CA VAL A 141 -24.91 1.48 2.00
C VAL A 141 -24.09 0.73 3.04
N PHE A 142 -23.43 1.45 3.94
CA PHE A 142 -22.64 0.88 5.01
C PHE A 142 -23.38 0.85 6.34
N TYR A 143 -22.97 -0.05 7.20
CA TYR A 143 -23.23 0.06 8.63
C TYR A 143 -22.32 1.14 9.23
N PRO A 144 -22.78 1.89 10.25
CA PRO A 144 -21.92 2.79 10.98
C PRO A 144 -20.80 2.02 11.68
N VAL A 145 -19.56 2.44 11.47
CA VAL A 145 -18.37 1.85 12.09
C VAL A 145 -17.54 2.93 12.77
N ASN A 146 -16.79 2.55 13.81
CA ASN A 146 -15.70 3.39 14.29
C ASN A 146 -14.54 3.27 13.30
N THR A 147 -14.33 4.32 12.51
CA THR A 147 -13.34 4.31 11.41
C THR A 147 -11.93 4.03 11.90
N ALA A 148 -11.53 4.59 13.06
CA ALA A 148 -10.20 4.36 13.61
C ALA A 148 -9.96 2.87 13.94
N ILE A 149 -10.95 2.22 14.54
CA ILE A 149 -10.87 0.79 14.88
C ILE A 149 -10.90 -0.06 13.60
N PHE A 150 -11.75 0.30 12.62
CA PHE A 150 -11.88 -0.44 11.37
C PHE A 150 -10.58 -0.40 10.55
N ILE A 151 -9.93 0.77 10.46
CA ILE A 151 -8.63 0.93 9.78
C ILE A 151 -7.53 0.19 10.53
N LEU A 152 -7.49 0.28 11.86
CA LEU A 152 -6.51 -0.44 12.68
C LEU A 152 -6.64 -1.95 12.49
N GLU A 153 -7.86 -2.48 12.48
CA GLU A 153 -8.13 -3.90 12.23
C GLU A 153 -7.60 -4.32 10.84
N ASP A 154 -7.89 -3.51 9.81
CA ASP A 154 -7.43 -3.75 8.43
C ASP A 154 -5.90 -3.84 8.36
N GLU A 155 -5.22 -2.89 8.98
CA GLU A 155 -3.75 -2.83 9.04
C GLU A 155 -3.14 -4.06 9.74
N LEU A 156 -3.61 -4.40 10.92
CA LEU A 156 -3.06 -5.49 11.72
C LEU A 156 -3.29 -6.84 11.07
N ILE A 157 -4.49 -7.07 10.52
CA ILE A 157 -4.84 -8.37 9.93
C ILE A 157 -4.13 -8.55 8.59
N LEU A 158 -4.10 -7.53 7.72
CA LEU A 158 -3.38 -7.62 6.45
C LEU A 158 -1.88 -7.89 6.68
N ARG A 159 -1.24 -7.20 7.62
CA ARG A 159 0.16 -7.48 7.97
C ARG A 159 0.37 -8.92 8.41
N ARG A 160 -0.57 -9.46 9.21
CA ARG A 160 -0.47 -10.83 9.68
C ARG A 160 -0.72 -11.86 8.59
N ILE A 161 -1.67 -11.63 7.69
CA ILE A 161 -1.92 -12.48 6.52
C ILE A 161 -0.72 -12.48 5.56
N LEU A 162 -0.03 -11.35 5.43
CA LEU A 162 1.15 -11.21 4.57
C LEU A 162 2.44 -11.81 5.18
N ASP A 163 2.39 -12.35 6.39
CA ASP A 163 3.48 -13.07 7.03
C ASP A 163 3.43 -14.57 6.66
N PRO A 164 4.42 -15.10 5.92
CA PRO A 164 4.42 -16.51 5.52
C PRO A 164 4.38 -17.48 6.69
N SER A 165 4.95 -17.11 7.85
CA SER A 165 4.96 -17.96 9.04
C SER A 165 3.54 -18.21 9.55
N PHE A 166 2.68 -17.20 9.50
CA PHE A 166 1.27 -17.31 9.85
C PHE A 166 0.53 -18.27 8.90
N LEU A 167 0.75 -18.11 7.61
CA LEU A 167 0.09 -18.94 6.59
C LEU A 167 0.46 -20.42 6.76
N VAL A 168 1.76 -20.70 6.92
CA VAL A 168 2.25 -22.07 7.14
C VAL A 168 1.69 -22.67 8.43
N GLN A 169 1.71 -21.91 9.53
CA GLN A 169 1.20 -22.36 10.83
C GLN A 169 -0.26 -22.76 10.78
N HIS A 170 -1.07 -22.09 9.96
CA HIS A 170 -2.52 -22.31 9.87
C HIS A 170 -2.96 -23.11 8.62
N GLY A 171 -2.03 -23.60 7.82
CA GLY A 171 -2.33 -24.36 6.60
C GLY A 171 -3.12 -23.54 5.56
N LEU A 172 -2.86 -22.22 5.47
CA LEU A 172 -3.53 -21.30 4.57
C LEU A 172 -2.65 -20.97 3.37
N THR A 173 -3.27 -20.79 2.22
CA THR A 173 -2.64 -20.08 1.11
C THR A 173 -2.88 -18.58 1.25
N LEU A 174 -1.97 -17.75 0.73
CA LEU A 174 -2.14 -16.30 0.75
C LEU A 174 -3.43 -15.88 0.03
N GLU A 175 -3.69 -16.47 -1.12
CA GLU A 175 -4.88 -16.20 -1.93
C GLU A 175 -6.16 -16.43 -1.14
N LYS A 176 -6.28 -17.61 -0.52
CA LYS A 176 -7.45 -17.94 0.30
C LYS A 176 -7.59 -17.00 1.50
N ALA A 177 -6.51 -16.70 2.20
CA ALA A 177 -6.54 -15.83 3.36
C ALA A 177 -6.98 -14.40 3.02
N LEU A 178 -6.53 -13.86 1.88
CA LEU A 178 -6.94 -12.55 1.39
C LEU A 178 -8.42 -12.52 0.97
N PHE A 179 -8.91 -13.55 0.27
CA PHE A 179 -10.32 -13.66 -0.08
C PHE A 179 -11.21 -13.79 1.16
N ASP A 180 -10.86 -14.67 2.09
CA ASP A 180 -11.64 -14.87 3.32
C ASP A 180 -11.69 -13.55 4.13
N TYR A 181 -10.57 -12.84 4.21
CA TYR A 181 -10.51 -11.55 4.90
C TYR A 181 -11.35 -10.48 4.21
N TYR A 182 -11.25 -10.33 2.89
CA TYR A 182 -12.07 -9.40 2.13
C TYR A 182 -13.57 -9.68 2.35
N GLU A 183 -13.99 -10.92 2.26
CA GLU A 183 -15.38 -11.33 2.50
C GLU A 183 -15.86 -11.01 3.92
N MET A 184 -15.01 -11.22 4.93
CA MET A 184 -15.33 -10.86 6.31
C MET A 184 -15.53 -9.35 6.47
N GLN A 185 -14.62 -8.53 5.95
CA GLN A 185 -14.70 -7.08 6.04
C GLN A 185 -15.90 -6.53 5.27
N LYS A 186 -16.14 -7.03 4.07
CA LYS A 186 -17.30 -6.68 3.25
C LYS A 186 -18.61 -6.92 4.01
N ARG A 187 -18.77 -8.09 4.65
CA ARG A 187 -19.98 -8.44 5.40
C ARG A 187 -20.15 -7.65 6.70
N LYS A 188 -19.08 -7.21 7.32
CA LYS A 188 -19.14 -6.33 8.50
C LYS A 188 -19.61 -4.91 8.14
N LEU A 189 -19.16 -4.41 6.98
CA LEU A 189 -19.36 -3.01 6.59
C LEU A 189 -20.62 -2.81 5.75
N ILE A 190 -20.86 -3.66 4.76
CA ILE A 190 -21.87 -3.42 3.73
C ILE A 190 -23.20 -4.06 4.12
N ARG A 191 -24.28 -3.30 3.98
CA ARG A 191 -25.63 -3.79 4.29
C ARG A 191 -26.07 -4.88 3.30
N GLN A 192 -26.79 -5.87 3.79
CA GLN A 192 -27.18 -7.09 3.05
C GLN A 192 -27.78 -6.80 1.67
N LYS A 193 -28.63 -5.78 1.54
CA LYS A 193 -29.24 -5.42 0.25
C LYS A 193 -28.24 -5.05 -0.84
N TYR A 194 -27.07 -4.52 -0.45
CA TYR A 194 -26.01 -4.12 -1.37
C TYR A 194 -25.01 -5.24 -1.61
N LEU A 195 -24.81 -6.16 -0.66
CA LEU A 195 -23.96 -7.33 -0.85
C LEU A 195 -24.44 -8.19 -2.04
N ASN A 196 -25.76 -8.27 -2.26
CA ASN A 196 -26.34 -9.09 -3.32
C ASN A 196 -26.18 -8.50 -4.73
N ILE A 197 -25.83 -7.22 -4.84
CA ILE A 197 -25.69 -6.51 -6.13
C ILE A 197 -24.28 -5.99 -6.37
N MET A 198 -23.38 -6.20 -5.42
CA MET A 198 -21.99 -5.80 -5.53
C MET A 198 -21.27 -6.69 -6.53
N ASP A 199 -20.60 -6.07 -7.50
CA ASP A 199 -19.73 -6.76 -8.44
C ASP A 199 -18.32 -6.90 -7.82
N ASP A 200 -17.89 -8.12 -7.57
CA ASP A 200 -16.58 -8.43 -7.00
C ASP A 200 -15.54 -8.85 -8.05
N SER A 201 -15.84 -8.77 -9.35
CA SER A 201 -14.94 -9.17 -10.44
C SER A 201 -13.56 -8.50 -10.34
N TRP A 202 -13.52 -7.23 -9.91
CA TRP A 202 -12.27 -6.52 -9.64
C TRP A 202 -11.39 -7.22 -8.59
N ILE A 203 -11.96 -7.67 -7.49
CA ILE A 203 -11.24 -8.34 -6.41
C ILE A 203 -10.85 -9.77 -6.81
N GLU A 204 -11.71 -10.44 -7.57
CA GLU A 204 -11.45 -11.78 -8.11
C GLU A 204 -10.27 -11.80 -9.08
N GLU A 205 -10.00 -10.71 -9.79
CA GLU A 205 -8.81 -10.53 -10.63
C GLU A 205 -7.60 -10.00 -9.85
N LEU A 206 -7.82 -9.08 -8.91
CA LEU A 206 -6.77 -8.43 -8.13
C LEU A 206 -5.98 -9.44 -7.28
N ILE A 207 -6.67 -10.24 -6.48
CA ILE A 207 -6.01 -11.11 -5.50
C ILE A 207 -5.13 -12.17 -6.18
N PRO A 208 -5.59 -12.95 -7.18
CA PRO A 208 -4.71 -13.90 -7.88
C PRO A 208 -3.55 -13.22 -8.60
N SER A 209 -3.78 -12.06 -9.24
CA SER A 209 -2.72 -11.28 -9.89
C SER A 209 -1.67 -10.78 -8.88
N PHE A 210 -2.11 -10.31 -7.73
CA PHE A 210 -1.22 -9.90 -6.63
C PHE A 210 -0.38 -11.09 -6.14
N VAL A 211 -0.99 -12.24 -5.89
CA VAL A 211 -0.31 -13.45 -5.43
C VAL A 211 0.69 -13.94 -6.48
N ALA A 212 0.31 -14.02 -7.76
CA ALA A 212 1.18 -14.46 -8.84
C ALA A 212 2.44 -13.57 -9.00
N LYS A 213 2.28 -12.24 -8.87
CA LYS A 213 3.39 -11.28 -8.95
C LYS A 213 4.33 -11.35 -7.76
N ASN A 214 3.81 -11.68 -6.58
CA ASN A 214 4.51 -11.52 -5.31
C ASN A 214 4.91 -12.84 -4.63
N SER A 215 4.44 -14.00 -5.13
CA SER A 215 4.72 -15.33 -4.56
C SER A 215 6.21 -15.67 -4.46
N ARG A 216 7.06 -15.09 -5.31
CA ARG A 216 8.53 -15.26 -5.26
C ARG A 216 9.20 -14.39 -4.19
N ASN A 217 8.46 -13.42 -3.64
CA ASN A 217 8.96 -12.45 -2.67
C ASN A 217 8.38 -12.68 -1.27
N LEU A 218 7.47 -13.60 -1.13
CA LEU A 218 6.93 -14.12 0.13
C LEU A 218 7.73 -15.35 0.55
#